data_eb953b5f8f791aa199c0b7585613855a
#
_entry.id   eb953b5f8f791aa199c0b7585613855a
#
_cell.length_a   1.000
_cell.length_b   1.000
_cell.length_c   1.000
_cell.angle_alpha   90.00
_cell.angle_beta   90.00
_cell.angle_gamma   90.00
#
_symmetry.space_group_name_H-M   'P 1'
#
loop_
_entity.id
_entity.type
_entity.pdbx_description
1 polymer ?
#
loop_
_entity_poly.entity_id
_entity_poly.type
_entity_poly.pdbx_seq_one_letter_code
_entity_poly.pdbx_strand_id
1 'polypeptide(L)'
;MDSGQALQGLIVIGLLALSAFFSSAETAMMTVNKIRVRNLAEAGLSHAVVLEKILSNQPKMLSAILIGNNIVNISASSLMTVLVTDVFGNKYVGIGTGVLTLLVLIFGEITPKTSATIYSETLALKFAKPIYLIMQVLTPLIVVVDMLSKGVLKMIHVDPNKKQDAITEDELRTIVEVSHEEGVIESDEKKMIYNVFDFGDSVAKDIMVPRIDMTFLDVNASYQEIMDIFRQEKYTRYPVYEETTDNVIGIVNIKDLFLIPKDKEFKLRDYLREPYYTYEFKKTTELMVELRKTMNSVAIVLDEYGATAGLITLEDMLEEIVGEIRDEYDADEEDSIRKINPKEYVIEGAMKLDDLDDQLGLDLKSEDYDSVGGYIIGLLDHLPQAGEEVTSGNLRFVVDTVERNRIDKVHLYILDAPQKSEESEQESKPER
;
A
#
# COMPACT_ATOMS: atom_id res chain seq x y z
N MET A 1 -19.45 -52.88 -36.46
CA MET A 1 -19.95 -51.52 -36.30
C MET A 1 -20.45 -51.05 -37.65
N ASP A 2 -21.69 -50.67 -37.68
CA ASP A 2 -22.29 -50.11 -38.89
C ASP A 2 -21.73 -48.69 -39.12
N SER A 3 -21.74 -48.21 -40.37
CA SER A 3 -21.21 -46.88 -40.72
C SER A 3 -21.84 -45.74 -39.84
N GLY A 4 -23.09 -45.92 -39.46
CA GLY A 4 -23.80 -45.01 -38.56
C GLY A 4 -23.22 -44.98 -37.14
N GLN A 5 -22.87 -46.12 -36.58
CA GLN A 5 -22.26 -46.23 -35.22
C GLN A 5 -20.86 -45.65 -35.18
N ALA A 6 -20.08 -45.81 -36.27
CA ALA A 6 -18.75 -45.19 -36.37
C ALA A 6 -18.84 -43.65 -36.41
N LEU A 7 -19.83 -43.10 -37.11
CA LEU A 7 -20.10 -41.66 -37.16
C LEU A 7 -20.52 -41.12 -35.76
N GLN A 8 -21.41 -41.83 -35.05
CA GLN A 8 -21.79 -41.47 -33.69
C GLN A 8 -20.58 -41.42 -32.74
N GLY A 9 -19.69 -42.41 -32.82
CA GLY A 9 -18.45 -42.43 -32.02
C GLY A 9 -17.53 -41.25 -32.35
N LEU A 10 -17.40 -40.90 -33.63
CA LEU A 10 -16.58 -39.74 -34.04
C LEU A 10 -17.18 -38.43 -33.56
N ILE A 11 -18.49 -38.27 -33.52
CA ILE A 11 -19.18 -37.10 -32.97
C ILE A 11 -18.96 -37.01 -31.45
N VAL A 12 -19.00 -38.13 -30.71
CA VAL A 12 -18.70 -38.15 -29.27
C VAL A 12 -17.28 -37.67 -29.00
N ILE A 13 -16.29 -38.10 -29.80
CA ILE A 13 -14.91 -37.62 -29.69
C ILE A 13 -14.83 -36.11 -30.00
N GLY A 14 -15.53 -35.61 -30.98
CA GLY A 14 -15.63 -34.19 -31.31
C GLY A 14 -16.25 -33.36 -30.16
N LEU A 15 -17.31 -33.89 -29.53
CA LEU A 15 -17.94 -33.26 -28.37
C LEU A 15 -16.99 -33.26 -27.16
N LEU A 16 -16.21 -34.33 -26.93
CA LEU A 16 -15.20 -34.36 -25.87
C LEU A 16 -14.09 -33.30 -26.09
N ALA A 17 -13.64 -33.16 -27.35
CA ALA A 17 -12.68 -32.10 -27.67
C ALA A 17 -13.25 -30.69 -27.48
N LEU A 18 -14.55 -30.50 -27.77
CA LEU A 18 -15.23 -29.23 -27.55
C LEU A 18 -15.47 -28.95 -26.07
N SER A 19 -15.73 -29.97 -25.24
CA SER A 19 -15.77 -29.88 -23.79
C SER A 19 -14.40 -29.43 -23.25
N ALA A 20 -13.30 -30.02 -23.70
CA ALA A 20 -11.94 -29.63 -23.37
C ALA A 20 -11.64 -28.16 -23.73
N PHE A 21 -12.13 -27.72 -24.91
CA PHE A 21 -11.99 -26.32 -25.33
C PHE A 21 -12.72 -25.35 -24.36
N PHE A 22 -13.98 -25.61 -24.00
CA PHE A 22 -14.74 -24.76 -23.11
C PHE A 22 -14.11 -24.73 -21.68
N SER A 23 -13.72 -25.88 -21.16
CA SER A 23 -13.08 -26.00 -19.86
C SER A 23 -11.72 -25.28 -19.79
N SER A 24 -10.92 -25.40 -20.86
CA SER A 24 -9.66 -24.64 -20.98
C SER A 24 -9.91 -23.14 -21.09
N ALA A 25 -10.88 -22.72 -21.88
CA ALA A 25 -11.22 -21.32 -22.08
C ALA A 25 -11.72 -20.67 -20.80
N GLU A 26 -12.59 -21.35 -20.04
CA GLU A 26 -13.05 -20.91 -18.73
C GLU A 26 -11.86 -20.60 -17.81
N THR A 27 -11.01 -21.59 -17.58
CA THR A 27 -9.88 -21.48 -16.67
C THR A 27 -8.85 -20.45 -17.15
N ALA A 28 -8.47 -20.46 -18.42
CA ALA A 28 -7.52 -19.51 -18.97
C ALA A 28 -8.00 -18.05 -18.83
N MET A 29 -9.28 -17.77 -19.13
CA MET A 29 -9.83 -16.41 -19.06
C MET A 29 -10.09 -15.93 -17.63
N MET A 30 -10.27 -16.85 -16.67
CA MET A 30 -10.40 -16.50 -15.26
C MET A 30 -9.05 -16.25 -14.60
N THR A 31 -8.00 -16.98 -15.02
CA THR A 31 -6.67 -16.95 -14.38
C THR A 31 -5.75 -15.91 -15.00
N VAL A 32 -6.00 -15.49 -16.25
CA VAL A 32 -5.12 -14.54 -16.95
C VAL A 32 -5.01 -13.20 -16.21
N ASN A 33 -3.79 -12.66 -16.13
CA ASN A 33 -3.53 -11.36 -15.55
C ASN A 33 -4.13 -10.24 -16.43
N LYS A 34 -5.16 -9.57 -15.90
CA LYS A 34 -5.91 -8.53 -16.62
C LYS A 34 -5.05 -7.30 -16.95
N ILE A 35 -4.10 -6.93 -16.07
CA ILE A 35 -3.20 -5.80 -16.29
C ILE A 35 -2.31 -6.11 -17.50
N ARG A 36 -1.76 -7.31 -17.56
CA ARG A 36 -0.92 -7.73 -18.67
C ARG A 36 -1.67 -7.80 -20.01
N VAL A 37 -2.94 -8.28 -19.97
CA VAL A 37 -3.80 -8.26 -21.17
C VAL A 37 -4.05 -6.85 -21.66
N ARG A 38 -4.29 -5.90 -20.75
CA ARG A 38 -4.47 -4.48 -21.07
C ARG A 38 -3.21 -3.89 -21.72
N ASN A 39 -2.04 -4.13 -21.15
CA ASN A 39 -0.77 -3.66 -21.71
C ASN A 39 -0.54 -4.20 -23.13
N LEU A 40 -0.85 -5.49 -23.37
CA LEU A 40 -0.77 -6.10 -24.70
C LEU A 40 -1.80 -5.52 -25.68
N ALA A 41 -2.98 -5.15 -25.20
CA ALA A 41 -4.00 -4.49 -26.02
C ALA A 41 -3.59 -3.06 -26.40
N GLU A 42 -3.04 -2.29 -25.46
CA GLU A 42 -2.47 -0.95 -25.70
C GLU A 42 -1.28 -1.01 -26.67
N ALA A 43 -0.48 -2.09 -26.64
CA ALA A 43 0.57 -2.37 -27.62
C ALA A 43 0.04 -2.78 -29.03
N GLY A 44 -1.28 -2.87 -29.22
CA GLY A 44 -1.91 -3.11 -30.52
C GLY A 44 -2.06 -4.58 -30.91
N LEU A 45 -1.89 -5.55 -29.98
CA LEU A 45 -2.05 -6.96 -30.28
C LEU A 45 -3.54 -7.31 -30.49
N SER A 46 -3.94 -7.65 -31.72
CA SER A 46 -5.37 -7.82 -32.08
C SER A 46 -6.14 -8.84 -31.24
N HIS A 47 -5.48 -9.92 -30.79
CA HIS A 47 -6.10 -10.91 -29.91
C HIS A 47 -6.27 -10.40 -28.49
N ALA A 48 -5.37 -9.56 -27.99
CA ALA A 48 -5.44 -8.94 -26.67
C ALA A 48 -6.58 -7.90 -26.61
N VAL A 49 -6.77 -7.10 -27.66
CA VAL A 49 -7.91 -6.16 -27.77
C VAL A 49 -9.26 -6.89 -27.67
N VAL A 50 -9.38 -8.04 -28.37
CA VAL A 50 -10.60 -8.85 -28.28
C VAL A 50 -10.75 -9.47 -26.89
N LEU A 51 -9.65 -9.95 -26.28
CA LEU A 51 -9.66 -10.55 -24.95
C LEU A 51 -10.05 -9.50 -23.90
N GLU A 52 -9.48 -8.31 -23.95
CA GLU A 52 -9.83 -7.20 -23.04
C GLU A 52 -11.33 -6.88 -23.12
N LYS A 53 -11.90 -6.84 -24.34
CA LYS A 53 -13.33 -6.64 -24.56
C LYS A 53 -14.19 -7.76 -23.98
N ILE A 54 -13.70 -8.99 -23.98
CA ILE A 54 -14.37 -10.14 -23.34
C ILE A 54 -14.30 -9.99 -21.82
N LEU A 55 -13.11 -9.69 -21.27
CA LEU A 55 -12.88 -9.58 -19.85
C LEU A 55 -13.59 -8.37 -19.22
N SER A 56 -13.87 -7.32 -19.99
CA SER A 56 -14.68 -6.19 -19.52
C SER A 56 -16.15 -6.57 -19.23
N ASN A 57 -16.62 -7.71 -19.73
CA ASN A 57 -17.96 -8.24 -19.43
C ASN A 57 -17.87 -9.70 -18.97
N GLN A 58 -17.17 -9.92 -17.84
CA GLN A 58 -16.96 -11.25 -17.26
C GLN A 58 -18.25 -12.06 -17.05
N PRO A 59 -19.36 -11.49 -16.51
CA PRO A 59 -20.59 -12.27 -16.34
C PRO A 59 -21.10 -12.87 -17.65
N LYS A 60 -21.13 -12.06 -18.72
CA LYS A 60 -21.57 -12.53 -20.03
C LYS A 60 -20.63 -13.58 -20.63
N MET A 61 -19.33 -13.42 -20.43
CA MET A 61 -18.31 -14.40 -20.85
C MET A 61 -18.53 -15.74 -20.16
N LEU A 62 -18.65 -15.73 -18.82
CA LEU A 62 -18.87 -16.95 -18.03
C LEU A 62 -20.18 -17.64 -18.42
N SER A 63 -21.28 -16.88 -18.55
CA SER A 63 -22.56 -17.44 -19.00
C SER A 63 -22.43 -18.12 -20.37
N ALA A 64 -21.72 -17.50 -21.32
CA ALA A 64 -21.51 -18.09 -22.63
C ALA A 64 -20.73 -19.41 -22.58
N ILE A 65 -19.63 -19.43 -21.83
CA ILE A 65 -18.78 -20.63 -21.70
C ILE A 65 -19.52 -21.75 -20.96
N LEU A 66 -20.20 -21.43 -19.84
CA LEU A 66 -20.97 -22.41 -19.06
C LEU A 66 -22.13 -23.01 -19.87
N ILE A 67 -22.88 -22.18 -20.57
CA ILE A 67 -23.96 -22.65 -21.45
C ILE A 67 -23.40 -23.56 -22.54
N GLY A 68 -22.32 -23.14 -23.21
CA GLY A 68 -21.66 -23.91 -24.25
C GLY A 68 -21.16 -25.26 -23.73
N ASN A 69 -20.45 -25.28 -22.62
CA ASN A 69 -19.94 -26.49 -21.99
C ASN A 69 -21.07 -27.46 -21.59
N ASN A 70 -22.14 -26.96 -20.98
CA ASN A 70 -23.29 -27.79 -20.61
C ASN A 70 -24.01 -28.39 -21.84
N ILE A 71 -24.22 -27.60 -22.88
CA ILE A 71 -24.83 -28.13 -24.14
C ILE A 71 -23.98 -29.28 -24.70
N VAL A 72 -22.66 -29.10 -24.73
CA VAL A 72 -21.72 -30.12 -25.22
C VAL A 72 -21.75 -31.37 -24.37
N ASN A 73 -21.67 -31.24 -23.04
CA ASN A 73 -21.63 -32.38 -22.12
C ASN A 73 -22.94 -33.17 -22.10
N ILE A 74 -24.09 -32.49 -22.13
CA ILE A 74 -25.41 -33.14 -22.22
C ILE A 74 -25.56 -33.84 -23.57
N SER A 75 -25.14 -33.22 -24.67
CA SER A 75 -25.18 -33.82 -26.01
C SER A 75 -24.29 -35.07 -26.09
N ALA A 76 -23.08 -35.01 -25.54
CA ALA A 76 -22.18 -36.15 -25.49
C ALA A 76 -22.77 -37.32 -24.71
N SER A 77 -23.37 -37.03 -23.53
CA SER A 77 -24.03 -38.06 -22.71
C SER A 77 -25.21 -38.71 -23.39
N SER A 78 -26.06 -37.88 -24.03
CA SER A 78 -27.23 -38.37 -24.77
C SER A 78 -26.83 -39.24 -25.96
N LEU A 79 -25.84 -38.79 -26.74
CA LEU A 79 -25.38 -39.55 -27.91
C LEU A 79 -24.66 -40.84 -27.49
N MET A 80 -23.91 -40.84 -26.41
CA MET A 80 -23.28 -42.04 -25.85
C MET A 80 -24.30 -43.05 -25.36
N THR A 81 -25.39 -42.61 -24.76
CA THR A 81 -26.48 -43.48 -24.33
C THR A 81 -27.10 -44.21 -25.55
N VAL A 82 -27.35 -43.49 -26.64
CA VAL A 82 -27.86 -44.08 -27.89
C VAL A 82 -26.83 -45.07 -28.46
N LEU A 83 -25.58 -44.68 -28.58
CA LEU A 83 -24.52 -45.53 -29.13
C LEU A 83 -24.36 -46.84 -28.34
N VAL A 84 -24.35 -46.77 -27.01
CA VAL A 84 -24.20 -47.96 -26.14
C VAL A 84 -25.44 -48.84 -26.25
N THR A 85 -26.63 -48.25 -26.32
CA THR A 85 -27.86 -49.00 -26.50
C THR A 85 -27.88 -49.79 -27.81
N ASP A 86 -27.46 -49.12 -28.93
CA ASP A 86 -27.43 -49.69 -30.25
C ASP A 86 -26.36 -50.77 -30.44
N VAL A 87 -25.22 -50.63 -29.77
CA VAL A 87 -24.07 -51.55 -29.93
C VAL A 87 -24.11 -52.71 -28.93
N PHE A 88 -24.42 -52.42 -27.66
CA PHE A 88 -24.29 -53.38 -26.54
C PHE A 88 -25.62 -53.72 -25.87
N GLY A 89 -26.69 -52.98 -26.17
CA GLY A 89 -28.00 -53.14 -25.58
C GLY A 89 -28.16 -52.42 -24.21
N ASN A 90 -29.42 -52.30 -23.75
CA ASN A 90 -29.81 -51.50 -22.57
C ASN A 90 -29.11 -51.88 -21.29
N LYS A 91 -28.66 -53.14 -21.14
CA LYS A 91 -27.93 -53.57 -19.93
C LYS A 91 -26.63 -52.82 -19.66
N TYR A 92 -25.99 -52.29 -20.67
CA TYR A 92 -24.68 -51.69 -20.63
C TYR A 92 -24.70 -50.16 -20.57
N VAL A 93 -25.87 -49.53 -20.64
CA VAL A 93 -26.02 -48.05 -20.63
C VAL A 93 -25.33 -47.42 -19.39
N GLY A 94 -25.52 -48.00 -18.20
CA GLY A 94 -24.89 -47.51 -17.01
C GLY A 94 -23.35 -47.56 -17.03
N ILE A 95 -22.82 -48.67 -17.59
CA ILE A 95 -21.35 -48.80 -17.76
C ILE A 95 -20.83 -47.80 -18.78
N GLY A 96 -21.52 -47.66 -19.92
CA GLY A 96 -21.16 -46.70 -20.96
C GLY A 96 -21.19 -45.28 -20.48
N THR A 97 -22.19 -44.89 -19.69
CA THR A 97 -22.27 -43.57 -19.06
C THR A 97 -21.13 -43.37 -18.07
N GLY A 98 -20.80 -44.38 -17.25
CA GLY A 98 -19.66 -44.31 -16.31
C GLY A 98 -18.32 -44.12 -17.02
N VAL A 99 -18.08 -44.86 -18.12
CA VAL A 99 -16.87 -44.69 -18.94
C VAL A 99 -16.81 -43.29 -19.55
N LEU A 100 -17.93 -42.82 -20.13
CA LEU A 100 -17.99 -41.47 -20.71
C LEU A 100 -17.71 -40.41 -19.62
N THR A 101 -18.29 -40.54 -18.41
CA THR A 101 -18.04 -39.63 -17.30
C THR A 101 -16.55 -39.55 -16.98
N LEU A 102 -15.85 -40.69 -16.90
CA LEU A 102 -14.40 -40.72 -16.68
C LEU A 102 -13.62 -40.04 -17.82
N LEU A 103 -14.02 -40.30 -19.10
CA LEU A 103 -13.37 -39.65 -20.23
C LEU A 103 -13.59 -38.13 -20.25
N VAL A 104 -14.81 -37.67 -19.95
CA VAL A 104 -15.12 -36.25 -19.84
C VAL A 104 -14.32 -35.61 -18.70
N LEU A 105 -14.28 -36.24 -17.50
CA LEU A 105 -13.51 -35.70 -16.36
C LEU A 105 -12.02 -35.62 -16.68
N ILE A 106 -11.42 -36.65 -17.25
CA ILE A 106 -9.97 -36.65 -17.50
C ILE A 106 -9.62 -35.76 -18.71
N PHE A 107 -10.23 -35.97 -19.86
CA PHE A 107 -9.85 -35.33 -21.12
C PHE A 107 -10.65 -34.07 -21.44
N GLY A 108 -11.88 -33.94 -20.93
CA GLY A 108 -12.76 -32.81 -21.17
C GLY A 108 -12.67 -31.73 -20.08
N GLU A 109 -12.22 -32.06 -18.85
CA GLU A 109 -12.31 -31.13 -17.73
C GLU A 109 -11.00 -30.99 -16.95
N ILE A 110 -10.48 -32.01 -16.25
CA ILE A 110 -9.37 -31.88 -15.33
C ILE A 110 -8.07 -31.52 -16.08
N THR A 111 -7.66 -32.33 -17.07
CA THR A 111 -6.41 -32.07 -17.82
C THR A 111 -6.43 -30.74 -18.57
N PRO A 112 -7.53 -30.37 -19.29
CA PRO A 112 -7.63 -29.07 -19.93
C PRO A 112 -7.59 -27.89 -18.97
N LYS A 113 -8.25 -27.97 -17.80
CA LYS A 113 -8.22 -26.91 -16.78
C LYS A 113 -6.83 -26.75 -16.18
N THR A 114 -6.17 -27.86 -15.81
CA THR A 114 -4.79 -27.82 -15.29
C THR A 114 -3.80 -27.21 -16.29
N SER A 115 -3.89 -27.61 -17.56
CA SER A 115 -3.08 -27.01 -18.62
C SER A 115 -3.36 -25.52 -18.81
N ALA A 116 -4.62 -25.12 -18.70
CA ALA A 116 -5.04 -23.73 -18.85
C ALA A 116 -4.61 -22.84 -17.67
N THR A 117 -4.44 -23.38 -16.47
CA THR A 117 -3.85 -22.65 -15.34
C THR A 117 -2.39 -22.33 -15.60
N ILE A 118 -1.62 -23.29 -16.15
CA ILE A 118 -0.19 -23.12 -16.41
C ILE A 118 0.05 -22.15 -17.60
N TYR A 119 -0.72 -22.30 -18.67
CA TYR A 119 -0.56 -21.53 -19.92
C TYR A 119 -1.68 -20.50 -20.13
N SER A 120 -2.17 -19.88 -19.05
CA SER A 120 -3.38 -19.06 -19.07
C SER A 120 -3.34 -17.94 -20.11
N GLU A 121 -2.24 -17.17 -20.19
CA GLU A 121 -2.08 -16.07 -21.14
C GLU A 121 -2.15 -16.54 -22.59
N THR A 122 -1.36 -17.55 -22.93
CA THR A 122 -1.28 -18.08 -24.31
C THR A 122 -2.63 -18.64 -24.78
N LEU A 123 -3.31 -19.39 -23.89
CA LEU A 123 -4.59 -19.99 -24.20
C LEU A 123 -5.72 -18.96 -24.23
N ALA A 124 -5.74 -17.99 -23.31
CA ALA A 124 -6.74 -16.91 -23.32
C ALA A 124 -6.66 -16.08 -24.60
N LEU A 125 -5.45 -15.70 -25.03
CA LEU A 125 -5.25 -14.99 -26.30
C LEU A 125 -5.70 -15.83 -27.50
N LYS A 126 -5.36 -17.11 -27.52
CA LYS A 126 -5.75 -18.02 -28.61
C LYS A 126 -7.27 -18.23 -28.71
N PHE A 127 -7.95 -18.34 -27.58
CA PHE A 127 -9.38 -18.59 -27.50
C PHE A 127 -10.23 -17.30 -27.54
N ALA A 128 -9.63 -16.11 -27.48
CA ALA A 128 -10.36 -14.85 -27.47
C ALA A 128 -11.37 -14.72 -28.64
N LYS A 129 -10.91 -14.88 -29.87
CA LYS A 129 -11.81 -14.74 -31.04
C LYS A 129 -12.92 -15.78 -31.09
N PRO A 130 -12.66 -17.11 -30.92
CA PRO A 130 -13.73 -18.12 -30.86
C PRO A 130 -14.74 -17.84 -29.76
N ILE A 131 -14.29 -17.52 -28.55
CA ILE A 131 -15.20 -17.22 -27.42
C ILE A 131 -16.02 -15.96 -27.70
N TYR A 132 -15.43 -14.92 -28.27
CA TYR A 132 -16.15 -13.70 -28.64
C TYR A 132 -17.28 -13.99 -29.61
N LEU A 133 -17.03 -14.83 -30.61
CA LEU A 133 -18.07 -15.27 -31.58
C LEU A 133 -19.19 -16.06 -30.88
N ILE A 134 -18.83 -17.02 -30.01
CA ILE A 134 -19.77 -17.80 -29.22
C ILE A 134 -20.63 -16.89 -28.33
N MET A 135 -20.03 -15.91 -27.65
CA MET A 135 -20.74 -14.91 -26.84
C MET A 135 -21.79 -14.15 -27.69
N GLN A 136 -21.45 -13.78 -28.91
CA GLN A 136 -22.41 -13.09 -29.80
C GLN A 136 -23.57 -13.99 -30.21
N VAL A 137 -23.28 -15.22 -30.61
CA VAL A 137 -24.29 -16.21 -31.03
C VAL A 137 -25.21 -16.58 -29.87
N LEU A 138 -24.65 -16.77 -28.67
CA LEU A 138 -25.43 -17.17 -27.50
C LEU A 138 -26.06 -15.96 -26.75
N THR A 139 -25.85 -14.73 -27.20
CA THR A 139 -26.44 -13.55 -26.56
C THR A 139 -27.95 -13.66 -26.25
N PRO A 140 -28.83 -14.07 -27.16
CA PRO A 140 -30.26 -14.18 -26.87
C PRO A 140 -30.54 -15.18 -25.73
N LEU A 141 -29.83 -16.31 -25.72
CA LEU A 141 -29.98 -17.32 -24.67
C LEU A 141 -29.41 -16.81 -23.32
N ILE A 142 -28.27 -16.15 -23.35
CA ILE A 142 -27.66 -15.54 -22.15
C ILE A 142 -28.63 -14.55 -21.49
N VAL A 143 -29.27 -13.67 -22.27
CA VAL A 143 -30.24 -12.69 -21.74
C VAL A 143 -31.40 -13.38 -21.01
N VAL A 144 -31.92 -14.48 -21.55
CA VAL A 144 -32.98 -15.25 -20.90
C VAL A 144 -32.50 -15.87 -19.59
N VAL A 145 -31.32 -16.50 -19.60
CA VAL A 145 -30.73 -17.13 -18.41
C VAL A 145 -30.43 -16.09 -17.33
N ASP A 146 -29.84 -14.94 -17.70
CA ASP A 146 -29.55 -13.84 -16.78
C ASP A 146 -30.83 -13.25 -16.17
N MET A 147 -31.90 -13.13 -16.93
CA MET A 147 -33.19 -12.66 -16.42
C MET A 147 -33.74 -13.62 -15.35
N LEU A 148 -33.70 -14.92 -15.62
CA LEU A 148 -34.14 -15.94 -14.66
C LEU A 148 -33.25 -15.96 -13.43
N SER A 149 -31.93 -15.90 -13.61
CA SER A 149 -30.95 -15.86 -12.52
C SER A 149 -31.17 -14.64 -11.61
N LYS A 150 -31.37 -13.44 -12.17
CA LYS A 150 -31.69 -12.22 -11.40
C LYS A 150 -33.01 -12.38 -10.62
N GLY A 151 -33.98 -13.08 -11.17
CA GLY A 151 -35.21 -13.41 -10.46
C GLY A 151 -34.94 -14.25 -9.20
N VAL A 152 -34.09 -15.27 -9.33
CA VAL A 152 -33.71 -16.14 -8.22
C VAL A 152 -32.89 -15.36 -7.19
N LEU A 153 -31.88 -14.55 -7.62
CA LEU A 153 -31.07 -13.71 -6.73
C LEU A 153 -31.93 -12.75 -5.91
N LYS A 154 -32.94 -12.12 -6.55
CA LYS A 154 -33.88 -11.25 -5.86
C LYS A 154 -34.72 -12.01 -4.81
N MET A 155 -35.07 -13.26 -5.09
CA MET A 155 -35.81 -14.11 -4.16
C MET A 155 -35.00 -14.46 -2.91
N ILE A 156 -33.67 -14.62 -3.02
CA ILE A 156 -32.74 -14.88 -1.92
C ILE A 156 -32.11 -13.60 -1.33
N HIS A 157 -32.65 -12.41 -1.67
CA HIS A 157 -32.21 -11.11 -1.17
C HIS A 157 -30.74 -10.75 -1.44
N VAL A 158 -30.15 -11.26 -2.50
CA VAL A 158 -28.80 -10.89 -2.98
C VAL A 158 -28.93 -9.74 -3.99
N ASP A 159 -28.25 -8.64 -3.73
CA ASP A 159 -28.19 -7.52 -4.69
C ASP A 159 -27.12 -7.79 -5.75
N PRO A 160 -27.51 -8.04 -7.00
CA PRO A 160 -26.55 -8.31 -8.07
C PRO A 160 -25.77 -7.07 -8.54
N ASN A 161 -26.12 -5.88 -8.05
CA ASN A 161 -25.45 -4.61 -8.40
C ASN A 161 -24.49 -4.13 -7.30
N LYS A 162 -24.33 -4.86 -6.21
CA LYS A 162 -23.33 -4.53 -5.20
C LYS A 162 -21.96 -4.55 -5.89
N LYS A 163 -21.43 -3.36 -6.15
CA LYS A 163 -20.07 -3.22 -6.69
C LYS A 163 -19.09 -3.87 -5.72
N GLN A 164 -18.15 -4.66 -6.24
CA GLN A 164 -16.95 -4.95 -5.49
C GLN A 164 -16.32 -3.62 -5.09
N ASP A 165 -15.97 -3.49 -3.83
CA ASP A 165 -15.36 -2.28 -3.30
C ASP A 165 -14.13 -1.93 -4.16
N ALA A 166 -13.92 -0.63 -4.36
CA ALA A 166 -12.71 -0.16 -5.02
C ALA A 166 -11.49 -0.67 -4.25
N ILE A 167 -10.39 -0.89 -4.94
CA ILE A 167 -9.13 -1.28 -4.32
C ILE A 167 -8.86 -0.32 -3.16
N THR A 168 -8.69 -0.87 -1.97
CA THR A 168 -8.38 -0.10 -0.76
C THR A 168 -6.89 0.20 -0.69
N GLU A 169 -6.51 1.15 0.16
CA GLU A 169 -5.10 1.45 0.41
C GLU A 169 -4.38 0.24 0.98
N ASP A 170 -5.00 -0.51 1.90
CA ASP A 170 -4.44 -1.74 2.46
C ASP A 170 -4.15 -2.80 1.39
N GLU A 171 -5.03 -2.91 0.38
CA GLU A 171 -4.78 -3.80 -0.76
C GLU A 171 -3.60 -3.32 -1.60
N LEU A 172 -3.41 -1.99 -1.77
CA LEU A 172 -2.24 -1.43 -2.46
C LEU A 172 -0.96 -1.67 -1.67
N ARG A 173 -0.95 -1.46 -0.36
CA ARG A 173 0.19 -1.76 0.53
C ARG A 173 0.56 -3.24 0.43
N THR A 174 -0.42 -4.15 0.44
CA THR A 174 -0.20 -5.58 0.27
C THR A 174 0.42 -5.91 -1.10
N ILE A 175 -0.02 -5.26 -2.18
CA ILE A 175 0.58 -5.45 -3.51
C ILE A 175 2.04 -5.01 -3.53
N VAL A 176 2.37 -3.89 -2.90
CA VAL A 176 3.75 -3.38 -2.79
C VAL A 176 4.61 -4.36 -1.99
N GLU A 177 4.08 -4.89 -0.86
CA GLU A 177 4.77 -5.90 -0.03
C GLU A 177 5.12 -7.15 -0.83
N VAL A 178 4.13 -7.76 -1.49
CA VAL A 178 4.33 -8.95 -2.33
C VAL A 178 5.33 -8.66 -3.46
N SER A 179 5.27 -7.47 -4.06
CA SER A 179 6.20 -7.09 -5.13
C SER A 179 7.64 -6.95 -4.61
N HIS A 180 7.82 -6.53 -3.37
CA HIS A 180 9.12 -6.48 -2.71
C HIS A 180 9.63 -7.90 -2.39
N GLU A 181 8.79 -8.78 -1.82
CA GLU A 181 9.14 -10.19 -1.57
C GLU A 181 9.56 -10.94 -2.84
N GLU A 182 8.92 -10.62 -3.97
CA GLU A 182 9.27 -11.17 -5.29
C GLU A 182 10.52 -10.53 -5.92
N GLY A 183 11.12 -9.52 -5.27
CA GLY A 183 12.32 -8.81 -5.76
C GLY A 183 12.08 -7.88 -6.95
N VAL A 184 10.83 -7.46 -7.17
CA VAL A 184 10.45 -6.49 -8.22
C VAL A 184 10.68 -5.05 -7.76
N ILE A 185 10.52 -4.79 -6.46
CA ILE A 185 10.68 -3.49 -5.81
C ILE A 185 11.81 -3.60 -4.78
N GLU A 186 12.72 -2.63 -4.75
CA GLU A 186 13.78 -2.53 -3.75
C GLU A 186 13.25 -1.98 -2.41
N SER A 187 13.98 -2.21 -1.31
CA SER A 187 13.55 -1.79 0.04
C SER A 187 13.31 -0.28 0.13
N ASP A 188 14.20 0.53 -0.45
CA ASP A 188 14.10 1.98 -0.44
C ASP A 188 12.91 2.47 -1.27
N GLU A 189 12.64 1.81 -2.42
CA GLU A 189 11.47 2.10 -3.24
C GLU A 189 10.17 1.78 -2.51
N LYS A 190 10.12 0.63 -1.80
CA LYS A 190 8.99 0.24 -0.94
C LYS A 190 8.73 1.31 0.12
N LYS A 191 9.79 1.75 0.83
CA LYS A 191 9.69 2.77 1.88
C LYS A 191 9.13 4.08 1.30
N MET A 192 9.65 4.55 0.18
CA MET A 192 9.13 5.75 -0.49
C MET A 192 7.64 5.64 -0.87
N ILE A 193 7.19 4.46 -1.35
CA ILE A 193 5.78 4.25 -1.69
C ILE A 193 4.90 4.33 -0.44
N TYR A 194 5.32 3.76 0.67
CA TYR A 194 4.60 3.84 1.95
C TYR A 194 4.55 5.26 2.46
N ASN A 195 5.68 5.96 2.46
CA ASN A 195 5.78 7.37 2.84
C ASN A 195 4.82 8.27 2.02
N VAL A 196 4.61 7.97 0.73
CA VAL A 196 3.63 8.71 -0.10
C VAL A 196 2.20 8.50 0.41
N PHE A 197 1.83 7.30 0.87
CA PHE A 197 0.51 7.06 1.45
C PHE A 197 0.36 7.82 2.78
N ASP A 198 1.34 7.72 3.67
CA ASP A 198 1.34 8.36 4.98
C ASP A 198 1.32 9.89 4.84
N PHE A 199 2.12 10.45 3.93
CA PHE A 199 2.09 11.88 3.57
C PHE A 199 0.72 12.34 3.08
N GLY A 200 -0.04 11.47 2.40
CA GLY A 200 -1.41 11.75 1.95
C GLY A 200 -2.37 12.02 3.08
N ASP A 201 -2.15 11.37 4.22
CA ASP A 201 -3.01 11.47 5.40
C ASP A 201 -2.53 12.47 6.45
N SER A 202 -1.25 12.85 6.42
CA SER A 202 -0.61 13.79 7.34
C SER A 202 -1.19 15.20 7.27
N VAL A 203 -1.03 15.94 8.36
CA VAL A 203 -1.34 17.37 8.47
C VAL A 203 -0.08 18.18 8.82
N ALA A 204 -0.14 19.49 8.65
CA ALA A 204 1.00 20.38 8.87
C ALA A 204 1.66 20.20 10.25
N LYS A 205 0.85 19.92 11.27
CA LYS A 205 1.32 19.68 12.65
C LYS A 205 2.27 18.49 12.76
N ASP A 206 2.08 17.45 11.96
CA ASP A 206 2.83 16.19 12.04
C ASP A 206 4.26 16.34 11.48
N ILE A 207 4.47 17.36 10.61
CA ILE A 207 5.74 17.57 9.88
C ILE A 207 6.44 18.88 10.29
N MET A 208 5.71 19.85 10.86
CA MET A 208 6.27 21.15 11.17
C MET A 208 7.41 21.07 12.18
N VAL A 209 8.40 21.96 12.04
CA VAL A 209 9.34 22.27 13.10
C VAL A 209 8.57 23.02 14.20
N PRO A 210 8.44 22.47 15.42
CA PRO A 210 7.71 23.11 16.49
C PRO A 210 8.32 24.46 16.89
N ARG A 211 7.51 25.40 17.35
CA ARG A 211 7.94 26.73 17.77
C ARG A 211 9.14 26.74 18.73
N ILE A 212 9.23 25.75 19.61
CA ILE A 212 10.30 25.63 20.60
C ILE A 212 11.67 25.39 19.97
N ASP A 213 11.69 24.76 18.80
CA ASP A 213 12.91 24.43 18.05
C ASP A 213 13.20 25.45 16.92
N MET A 214 12.34 26.48 16.76
CA MET A 214 12.52 27.52 15.77
C MET A 214 13.48 28.62 16.22
N THR A 215 14.34 29.06 15.33
CA THR A 215 15.18 30.26 15.52
C THR A 215 14.53 31.48 14.90
N PHE A 216 14.25 32.50 15.73
CA PHE A 216 13.61 33.74 15.32
C PHE A 216 14.56 34.91 15.34
N LEU A 217 14.29 35.97 14.56
CA LEU A 217 14.98 37.23 14.60
C LEU A 217 14.03 38.33 15.10
N ASP A 218 14.48 39.19 16.00
CA ASP A 218 13.76 40.39 16.38
C ASP A 218 13.84 41.42 15.25
N VAL A 219 12.71 42.08 14.91
CA VAL A 219 12.67 43.11 13.86
C VAL A 219 13.64 44.26 14.09
N ASN A 220 14.02 44.51 15.35
CA ASN A 220 14.99 45.56 15.76
C ASN A 220 16.43 45.04 15.84
N ALA A 221 16.68 43.76 15.51
CA ALA A 221 18.02 43.20 15.53
C ALA A 221 18.98 43.94 14.57
N SER A 222 20.18 44.16 15.03
CA SER A 222 21.25 44.75 14.23
C SER A 222 21.78 43.74 13.21
N TYR A 223 22.40 44.24 12.14
CA TYR A 223 23.06 43.38 11.15
C TYR A 223 24.06 42.40 11.77
N GLN A 224 24.82 42.86 12.78
CA GLN A 224 25.83 42.03 13.44
C GLN A 224 25.21 40.88 14.23
N GLU A 225 24.15 41.15 14.97
CA GLU A 225 23.42 40.10 15.73
C GLU A 225 22.85 39.04 14.81
N ILE A 226 22.27 39.44 13.68
CA ILE A 226 21.74 38.50 12.67
C ILE A 226 22.85 37.63 12.09
N MET A 227 24.01 38.23 11.77
CA MET A 227 25.15 37.46 11.25
C MET A 227 25.74 36.51 12.27
N ASP A 228 25.69 36.83 13.55
CA ASP A 228 26.17 35.95 14.62
C ASP A 228 25.22 34.76 14.80
N ILE A 229 23.91 34.98 14.76
CA ILE A 229 22.90 33.89 14.72
C ILE A 229 23.11 33.02 13.49
N PHE A 230 23.27 33.61 12.30
CA PHE A 230 23.51 32.86 11.07
C PHE A 230 24.78 32.00 11.13
N ARG A 231 25.84 32.43 11.78
CA ARG A 231 27.06 31.61 11.94
C ARG A 231 26.85 30.38 12.79
N GLN A 232 25.93 30.47 13.76
CA GLN A 232 25.59 29.36 14.66
C GLN A 232 24.63 28.38 13.98
N GLU A 233 23.52 28.87 13.45
CA GLU A 233 22.40 28.07 12.99
C GLU A 233 22.45 27.70 11.48
N LYS A 234 23.13 28.54 10.68
CA LYS A 234 23.33 28.36 9.21
C LYS A 234 22.05 28.28 8.36
N TYR A 235 20.87 28.57 8.89
CA TYR A 235 19.63 28.53 8.10
C TYR A 235 19.60 29.62 7.04
N THR A 236 18.98 29.33 5.90
CA THR A 236 18.84 30.28 4.79
C THR A 236 17.74 31.31 5.03
N ARG A 237 16.70 30.96 5.78
CA ARG A 237 15.52 31.80 6.05
C ARG A 237 15.19 31.80 7.53
N TYR A 238 14.84 32.98 8.03
CA TYR A 238 14.46 33.16 9.44
C TYR A 238 13.13 33.90 9.51
N PRO A 239 12.18 33.41 10.32
CA PRO A 239 11.01 34.17 10.70
C PRO A 239 11.42 35.37 11.57
N VAL A 240 10.82 36.52 11.28
CA VAL A 240 11.09 37.78 12.00
C VAL A 240 9.83 38.15 12.77
N TYR A 241 10.00 38.36 14.07
CA TYR A 241 8.90 38.72 14.96
C TYR A 241 8.97 40.19 15.43
N GLU A 242 7.80 40.71 15.87
CA GLU A 242 7.65 42.00 16.51
C GLU A 242 6.97 41.79 17.85
N GLU A 243 7.57 42.27 18.92
CA GLU A 243 7.15 42.16 20.34
C GLU A 243 7.27 40.73 20.90
N THR A 244 6.61 39.77 20.34
CA THR A 244 6.64 38.35 20.77
C THR A 244 6.81 37.40 19.59
N THR A 245 7.36 36.22 19.84
CA THR A 245 7.52 35.16 18.82
C THR A 245 6.19 34.60 18.28
N ASP A 246 5.07 34.93 18.90
CA ASP A 246 3.74 34.63 18.38
C ASP A 246 3.36 35.52 17.20
N ASN A 247 3.97 36.72 17.11
CA ASN A 247 3.68 37.68 16.08
C ASN A 247 4.81 37.74 15.03
N VAL A 248 4.82 36.77 14.14
CA VAL A 248 5.76 36.75 13.01
C VAL A 248 5.29 37.72 11.93
N ILE A 249 6.04 38.78 11.66
CA ILE A 249 5.68 39.83 10.71
C ILE A 249 6.27 39.65 9.33
N GLY A 250 7.21 38.73 9.15
CA GLY A 250 7.89 38.49 7.91
C GLY A 250 8.91 37.37 7.98
N ILE A 251 9.43 37.02 6.80
CA ILE A 251 10.55 36.08 6.66
C ILE A 251 11.67 36.81 5.95
N VAL A 252 12.89 36.74 6.51
CA VAL A 252 14.09 37.27 5.86
C VAL A 252 14.90 36.12 5.25
N ASN A 253 15.41 36.34 4.05
CA ASN A 253 16.38 35.48 3.41
C ASN A 253 17.78 36.06 3.65
N ILE A 254 18.66 35.31 4.28
CA ILE A 254 20.03 35.77 4.60
C ILE A 254 20.79 36.20 3.33
N LYS A 255 20.54 35.56 2.19
CA LYS A 255 21.18 35.93 0.91
C LYS A 255 20.86 37.36 0.48
N ASP A 256 19.69 37.90 0.84
CA ASP A 256 19.30 39.27 0.52
C ASP A 256 20.13 40.28 1.36
N LEU A 257 20.52 39.89 2.58
CA LEU A 257 21.32 40.73 3.47
C LEU A 257 22.78 40.88 3.01
N PHE A 258 23.34 39.89 2.31
CA PHE A 258 24.70 40.00 1.75
C PHE A 258 24.82 41.03 0.61
N LEU A 259 23.69 41.43 0.05
CA LEU A 259 23.64 42.39 -1.07
C LEU A 259 23.49 43.84 -0.61
N ILE A 260 23.47 44.11 0.70
CA ILE A 260 23.25 45.45 1.27
C ILE A 260 24.50 46.31 1.07
N PRO A 261 24.36 47.50 0.47
CA PRO A 261 25.48 48.47 0.39
C PRO A 261 25.94 48.92 1.77
N LYS A 262 27.26 49.01 2.00
CA LYS A 262 27.85 49.36 3.31
C LYS A 262 27.46 50.75 3.80
N ASP A 263 27.01 51.63 2.93
CA ASP A 263 26.69 53.04 3.23
C ASP A 263 25.21 53.25 3.58
N LYS A 264 24.38 52.20 3.56
CA LYS A 264 22.93 52.28 3.83
C LYS A 264 22.68 51.95 5.31
N GLU A 265 21.89 52.79 6.00
CA GLU A 265 21.37 52.47 7.34
C GLU A 265 20.58 51.15 7.26
N PHE A 266 20.96 50.17 8.09
CA PHE A 266 20.34 48.87 8.09
C PHE A 266 19.05 48.90 8.93
N LYS A 267 17.95 48.47 8.32
CA LYS A 267 16.67 48.18 9.01
C LYS A 267 16.16 46.86 8.52
N LEU A 268 16.06 45.83 9.36
CA LEU A 268 15.65 44.52 9.01
C LEU A 268 14.25 44.49 8.31
N ARG A 269 13.36 45.37 8.77
CA ARG A 269 12.00 45.53 8.19
C ARG A 269 11.97 45.78 6.68
N ASP A 270 12.99 46.43 6.11
CA ASP A 270 13.08 46.73 4.67
C ASP A 270 13.34 45.48 3.80
N TYR A 271 13.75 44.38 4.43
CA TYR A 271 14.16 43.14 3.75
C TYR A 271 13.20 41.99 4.02
N LEU A 272 12.09 42.25 4.73
CA LEU A 272 11.09 41.23 5.01
C LEU A 272 10.29 40.90 3.78
N ARG A 273 10.04 39.62 3.61
CA ARG A 273 9.06 39.08 2.67
C ARG A 273 7.79 38.73 3.45
N GLU A 274 6.64 38.87 2.79
CA GLU A 274 5.36 38.50 3.39
C GLU A 274 5.36 37.00 3.73
N PRO A 275 5.03 36.61 4.97
CA PRO A 275 5.01 35.21 5.36
C PRO A 275 3.77 34.53 4.81
N TYR A 276 3.90 33.27 4.39
CA TYR A 276 2.76 32.44 4.08
C TYR A 276 2.27 31.79 5.37
N TYR A 277 1.01 32.00 5.73
CA TYR A 277 0.41 31.41 6.91
C TYR A 277 -0.45 30.22 6.56
N THR A 278 -0.41 29.19 7.41
CA THR A 278 -1.28 28.02 7.39
C THR A 278 -1.71 27.68 8.81
N TYR A 279 -2.43 26.58 9.00
CA TYR A 279 -2.89 26.13 10.32
C TYR A 279 -2.53 24.65 10.54
N GLU A 280 -2.47 24.20 11.79
CA GLU A 280 -1.97 22.89 12.22
C GLU A 280 -2.61 21.72 11.48
N PHE A 281 -3.93 21.75 11.26
CA PHE A 281 -4.69 20.66 10.64
C PHE A 281 -4.83 20.78 9.12
N LYS A 282 -4.03 21.62 8.47
CA LYS A 282 -3.97 21.70 7.01
C LYS A 282 -3.33 20.43 6.45
N LYS A 283 -4.03 19.78 5.50
CA LYS A 283 -3.45 18.61 4.80
C LYS A 283 -2.15 18.98 4.11
N THR A 284 -1.11 18.16 4.32
CA THR A 284 0.25 18.37 3.79
C THR A 284 0.27 18.42 2.27
N THR A 285 -0.49 17.55 1.62
CA THR A 285 -0.64 17.53 0.16
C THR A 285 -1.22 18.81 -0.40
N GLU A 286 -2.23 19.41 0.26
CA GLU A 286 -2.80 20.69 -0.16
C GLU A 286 -1.81 21.83 0.07
N LEU A 287 -1.15 21.86 1.24
CA LEU A 287 -0.17 22.87 1.60
C LEU A 287 1.00 22.86 0.62
N MET A 288 1.52 21.70 0.26
CA MET A 288 2.57 21.55 -0.74
C MET A 288 2.19 22.19 -2.11
N VAL A 289 0.95 21.93 -2.55
CA VAL A 289 0.44 22.51 -3.81
C VAL A 289 0.30 24.03 -3.70
N GLU A 290 -0.14 24.56 -2.57
CA GLU A 290 -0.29 25.99 -2.31
C GLU A 290 1.07 26.70 -2.28
N LEU A 291 2.05 26.18 -1.54
CA LEU A 291 3.41 26.74 -1.48
C LEU A 291 4.06 26.78 -2.86
N ARG A 292 3.92 25.71 -3.65
CA ARG A 292 4.44 25.69 -5.03
C ARG A 292 3.75 26.73 -5.93
N LYS A 293 2.44 26.94 -5.82
CA LYS A 293 1.70 27.92 -6.60
C LYS A 293 2.06 29.36 -6.24
N THR A 294 2.29 29.62 -4.95
CA THR A 294 2.64 30.94 -4.45
C THR A 294 4.14 31.23 -4.49
N MET A 295 4.94 30.24 -4.95
CA MET A 295 6.42 30.31 -4.97
C MET A 295 7.02 30.58 -3.59
N ASN A 296 6.34 30.19 -2.53
CA ASN A 296 6.85 30.20 -1.17
C ASN A 296 7.48 28.84 -0.86
N SER A 297 8.62 28.84 -0.17
CA SER A 297 9.26 27.61 0.29
C SER A 297 9.11 27.38 1.78
N VAL A 298 8.48 28.33 2.50
CA VAL A 298 8.28 28.30 3.95
C VAL A 298 6.87 28.76 4.27
N ALA A 299 6.21 28.10 5.21
CA ALA A 299 4.95 28.51 5.80
C ALA A 299 5.09 28.62 7.32
N ILE A 300 4.45 29.63 7.90
CA ILE A 300 4.27 29.74 9.35
C ILE A 300 2.96 29.03 9.70
N VAL A 301 3.03 28.08 10.61
CA VAL A 301 1.87 27.33 11.09
C VAL A 301 1.30 28.02 12.31
N LEU A 302 0.01 28.27 12.28
CA LEU A 302 -0.73 28.95 13.37
C LEU A 302 -1.62 27.92 14.09
N ASP A 303 -1.73 28.09 15.41
CA ASP A 303 -2.69 27.38 16.24
C ASP A 303 -4.11 27.96 16.12
N GLU A 304 -5.08 27.42 16.86
CA GLU A 304 -6.46 27.88 16.90
C GLU A 304 -6.67 29.28 17.49
N TYR A 305 -5.66 29.80 18.18
CA TYR A 305 -5.64 31.15 18.76
C TYR A 305 -4.95 32.19 17.88
N GLY A 306 -4.35 31.74 16.76
CA GLY A 306 -3.58 32.58 15.85
C GLY A 306 -2.15 32.85 16.30
N ALA A 307 -1.64 32.12 17.30
CA ALA A 307 -0.25 32.16 17.71
C ALA A 307 0.59 31.23 16.83
N THR A 308 1.89 31.51 16.71
CA THR A 308 2.83 30.66 15.97
C THR A 308 3.00 29.32 16.66
N ALA A 309 2.56 28.23 16.04
CA ALA A 309 2.72 26.86 16.50
C ALA A 309 4.03 26.25 15.97
N GLY A 310 4.41 26.58 14.74
CA GLY A 310 5.59 26.03 14.09
C GLY A 310 5.90 26.67 12.75
N LEU A 311 6.84 26.07 12.06
CA LEU A 311 7.25 26.40 10.69
C LEU A 311 7.38 25.12 9.89
N ILE A 312 7.00 25.17 8.62
CA ILE A 312 7.15 24.03 7.70
C ILE A 312 7.75 24.52 6.39
N THR A 313 8.66 23.75 5.83
CA THR A 313 9.30 24.05 4.54
C THR A 313 8.86 23.05 3.46
N LEU A 314 9.14 23.37 2.20
CA LEU A 314 8.97 22.40 1.11
C LEU A 314 9.97 21.26 1.21
N GLU A 315 11.15 21.56 1.74
CA GLU A 315 12.22 20.63 2.01
C GLU A 315 11.75 19.55 3.02
N ASP A 316 11.16 19.95 4.17
CA ASP A 316 10.61 19.01 5.17
C ASP A 316 9.52 18.11 4.58
N MET A 317 8.63 18.67 3.76
CA MET A 317 7.59 17.89 3.08
C MET A 317 8.14 16.87 2.07
N LEU A 318 9.26 17.16 1.43
CA LEU A 318 9.93 16.23 0.52
C LEU A 318 10.67 15.15 1.29
N GLU A 319 11.24 15.51 2.43
CA GLU A 319 11.94 14.60 3.33
C GLU A 319 11.01 13.50 3.88
N GLU A 320 9.76 13.84 4.22
CA GLU A 320 8.74 12.85 4.61
C GLU A 320 8.47 11.81 3.51
N ILE A 321 8.66 12.14 2.22
CA ILE A 321 8.46 11.20 1.12
C ILE A 321 9.72 10.39 0.81
N VAL A 322 10.87 11.08 0.71
CA VAL A 322 12.12 10.48 0.22
C VAL A 322 12.93 9.85 1.37
N GLY A 323 12.66 10.27 2.62
CA GLY A 323 13.52 10.01 3.78
C GLY A 323 14.60 11.07 3.92
N GLU A 324 15.42 10.99 4.96
CA GLU A 324 16.48 11.98 5.26
C GLU A 324 17.35 12.25 4.03
N ILE A 325 17.34 13.51 3.58
CA ILE A 325 18.23 14.02 2.54
C ILE A 325 19.39 14.69 3.25
N ARG A 326 20.50 13.99 3.43
CA ARG A 326 21.71 14.55 4.06
C ARG A 326 22.27 15.70 3.23
N ASP A 327 22.45 16.86 3.85
CA ASP A 327 23.11 18.03 3.24
C ASP A 327 24.65 17.91 3.38
N GLU A 328 25.37 18.67 2.56
CA GLU A 328 26.85 18.73 2.59
C GLU A 328 27.40 19.22 3.97
N TYR A 329 26.56 19.81 4.80
CA TYR A 329 26.89 20.34 6.12
C TYR A 329 26.56 19.39 7.27
N ASP A 330 25.85 18.31 7.03
CA ASP A 330 25.40 17.32 8.03
C ASP A 330 26.47 16.27 8.37
N ALA A 331 27.68 16.41 7.81
CA ALA A 331 28.79 15.47 8.01
C ALA A 331 29.23 15.36 9.50
N ASP A 332 28.83 16.30 10.35
CA ASP A 332 29.14 16.35 11.76
C ASP A 332 27.90 16.05 12.67
N GLU A 333 26.70 15.80 12.10
CA GLU A 333 25.55 15.38 12.89
C GLU A 333 25.70 13.92 13.32
N GLU A 334 25.56 13.67 14.62
CA GLU A 334 25.52 12.31 15.16
C GLU A 334 24.25 11.62 14.63
N ASP A 335 24.37 10.39 14.15
CA ASP A 335 23.21 9.60 13.74
C ASP A 335 22.20 9.53 14.89
N SER A 336 20.91 9.79 14.62
CA SER A 336 19.80 9.77 15.61
C SER A 336 19.71 8.45 16.38
N ILE A 337 20.32 7.39 15.84
CA ILE A 337 20.56 6.11 16.47
C ILE A 337 22.02 5.66 16.30
N ARG A 338 22.72 5.48 17.40
CA ARG A 338 24.09 4.98 17.41
C ARG A 338 24.16 3.60 18.06
N LYS A 339 24.53 2.60 17.27
CA LYS A 339 24.73 1.24 17.77
C LYS A 339 26.05 1.13 18.56
N ILE A 340 25.95 0.74 19.82
CA ILE A 340 27.11 0.44 20.69
C ILE A 340 27.48 -1.05 20.55
N ASN A 341 26.47 -1.92 20.67
CA ASN A 341 26.62 -3.36 20.46
C ASN A 341 25.28 -3.96 19.95
N PRO A 342 25.18 -5.26 19.60
CA PRO A 342 23.95 -5.83 19.04
C PRO A 342 22.69 -5.69 19.89
N LYS A 343 22.83 -5.35 21.17
CA LYS A 343 21.72 -5.22 22.12
C LYS A 343 21.71 -3.87 22.85
N GLU A 344 22.54 -2.93 22.44
CA GLU A 344 22.65 -1.62 23.08
C GLU A 344 22.80 -0.53 22.03
N TYR A 345 21.96 0.48 22.15
CA TYR A 345 21.89 1.62 21.24
C TYR A 345 21.80 2.92 22.05
N VAL A 346 22.35 3.99 21.52
CA VAL A 346 22.10 5.36 21.99
C VAL A 346 21.18 6.01 20.98
N ILE A 347 20.09 6.57 21.46
CA ILE A 347 18.99 7.09 20.64
C ILE A 347 18.69 8.50 21.08
N GLU A 348 18.40 9.40 20.16
CA GLU A 348 17.87 10.71 20.46
C GLU A 348 16.43 10.62 20.97
N GLY A 349 16.10 11.35 22.04
CA GLY A 349 14.75 11.38 22.60
C GLY A 349 13.69 11.95 21.64
N ALA A 350 14.13 12.74 20.66
CA ALA A 350 13.27 13.30 19.62
C ALA A 350 12.93 12.31 18.48
N MET A 351 13.65 11.19 18.38
CA MET A 351 13.43 10.18 17.33
C MET A 351 11.99 9.66 17.36
N LYS A 352 11.36 9.56 16.19
CA LYS A 352 10.00 8.99 16.04
C LYS A 352 10.02 7.51 16.42
N LEU A 353 8.95 7.02 17.05
CA LEU A 353 8.80 5.60 17.40
C LEU A 353 8.79 4.69 16.18
N ASP A 354 8.13 5.12 15.13
CA ASP A 354 8.03 4.37 13.88
C ASP A 354 9.40 4.20 13.21
N ASP A 355 10.25 5.25 13.23
CA ASP A 355 11.63 5.18 12.71
C ASP A 355 12.49 4.21 13.52
N LEU A 356 12.30 4.17 14.84
CA LEU A 356 12.99 3.22 15.72
C LEU A 356 12.53 1.78 15.46
N ASP A 357 11.23 1.58 15.26
CA ASP A 357 10.66 0.28 14.92
C ASP A 357 11.19 -0.24 13.57
N ASP A 358 11.21 0.61 12.55
CA ASP A 358 11.71 0.26 11.22
C ASP A 358 13.20 -0.12 11.24
N GLN A 359 14.02 0.60 12.02
CA GLN A 359 15.46 0.37 12.06
C GLN A 359 15.86 -0.86 12.89
N LEU A 360 15.13 -1.15 13.96
CA LEU A 360 15.49 -2.23 14.91
C LEU A 360 14.55 -3.44 14.86
N GLY A 361 13.43 -3.36 14.11
CA GLY A 361 12.41 -4.42 14.05
C GLY A 361 11.72 -4.63 15.40
N LEU A 362 11.44 -3.55 16.12
CA LEU A 362 10.75 -3.56 17.40
C LEU A 362 9.23 -3.40 17.15
N ASP A 363 8.38 -3.72 18.12
CA ASP A 363 6.93 -3.47 18.06
C ASP A 363 6.57 -2.44 19.15
N LEU A 364 6.95 -1.19 18.93
CA LEU A 364 6.69 -0.05 19.82
C LEU A 364 5.52 0.76 19.26
N LYS A 365 4.35 0.67 19.91
CA LYS A 365 3.16 1.45 19.52
C LYS A 365 2.67 2.27 20.68
N SER A 366 2.32 3.52 20.42
CA SER A 366 1.66 4.42 21.34
C SER A 366 0.57 5.20 20.60
N GLU A 367 -0.60 5.35 21.22
CA GLU A 367 -1.68 6.21 20.70
C GLU A 367 -1.48 7.68 21.14
N ASP A 368 -0.66 7.94 22.15
CA ASP A 368 -0.52 9.24 22.81
C ASP A 368 0.83 9.93 22.53
N TYR A 369 1.85 9.21 22.08
CA TYR A 369 3.21 9.72 21.92
C TYR A 369 3.87 9.25 20.63
N ASP A 370 4.42 10.20 19.87
CA ASP A 370 5.06 9.94 18.58
C ASP A 370 6.58 9.78 18.68
N SER A 371 7.22 10.23 19.79
CA SER A 371 8.66 10.19 19.99
C SER A 371 9.09 9.24 21.11
N VAL A 372 10.34 8.76 21.04
CA VAL A 372 10.97 7.91 22.08
C VAL A 372 10.93 8.59 23.45
N GLY A 373 11.27 9.86 23.50
CA GLY A 373 11.22 10.64 24.75
C GLY A 373 9.82 10.79 25.31
N GLY A 374 8.83 11.05 24.44
CA GLY A 374 7.42 11.09 24.80
C GLY A 374 6.92 9.75 25.33
N TYR A 375 7.27 8.65 24.68
CA TYR A 375 6.94 7.30 25.10
C TYR A 375 7.49 6.97 26.51
N ILE A 376 8.77 7.33 26.76
CA ILE A 376 9.40 7.12 28.09
C ILE A 376 8.69 7.95 29.17
N ILE A 377 8.35 9.22 28.87
CA ILE A 377 7.58 10.07 29.78
C ILE A 377 6.21 9.44 30.07
N GLY A 378 5.53 8.92 29.04
CA GLY A 378 4.26 8.21 29.21
C GLY A 378 4.36 6.96 30.09
N LEU A 379 5.45 6.19 29.97
CA LEU A 379 5.69 5.03 30.82
C LEU A 379 6.00 5.40 32.29
N LEU A 380 6.68 6.52 32.51
CA LEU A 380 7.08 6.98 33.84
C LEU A 380 6.04 7.85 34.54
N ASP A 381 5.09 8.43 33.77
CA ASP A 381 4.09 9.40 34.23
C ASP A 381 4.68 10.69 34.85
N HIS A 382 5.96 11.00 34.54
CA HIS A 382 6.65 12.24 34.90
C HIS A 382 7.88 12.49 34.02
N LEU A 383 8.40 13.71 34.04
CA LEU A 383 9.66 14.04 33.37
C LEU A 383 10.83 13.41 34.14
N PRO A 384 11.59 12.47 33.56
CA PRO A 384 12.66 11.76 34.26
C PRO A 384 13.90 12.61 34.47
N GLN A 385 14.75 12.15 35.39
CA GLN A 385 16.11 12.68 35.58
C GLN A 385 17.14 11.79 34.86
N ALA A 386 18.31 12.34 34.57
CA ALA A 386 19.40 11.55 34.00
C ALA A 386 19.74 10.34 34.90
N GLY A 387 19.89 9.18 34.35
CA GLY A 387 20.11 7.90 35.00
C GLY A 387 18.82 7.16 35.40
N GLU A 388 17.66 7.73 35.20
CA GLU A 388 16.38 7.03 35.46
C GLU A 388 16.10 6.01 34.38
N GLU A 389 15.52 4.86 34.75
CA GLU A 389 15.29 3.76 33.83
C GLU A 389 13.83 3.28 33.86
N VAL A 390 13.36 2.82 32.71
CA VAL A 390 12.05 2.17 32.57
C VAL A 390 12.15 0.99 31.62
N THR A 391 11.31 -0.02 31.85
CA THR A 391 11.29 -1.23 31.02
C THR A 391 9.89 -1.43 30.40
N SER A 392 9.85 -1.67 29.11
CA SER A 392 8.65 -2.02 28.37
C SER A 392 8.91 -3.30 27.57
N GLY A 393 8.21 -4.38 27.92
CA GLY A 393 8.43 -5.70 27.32
C GLY A 393 9.85 -6.23 27.49
N ASN A 394 10.56 -6.41 26.39
CA ASN A 394 11.98 -6.80 26.36
C ASN A 394 12.94 -5.63 26.15
N LEU A 395 12.47 -4.40 26.26
CA LEU A 395 13.25 -3.18 26.06
C LEU A 395 13.43 -2.46 27.40
N ARG A 396 14.66 -2.06 27.69
CA ARG A 396 15.00 -1.21 28.83
C ARG A 396 15.58 0.08 28.32
N PHE A 397 14.95 1.19 28.68
CA PHE A 397 15.37 2.53 28.37
C PHE A 397 16.04 3.15 29.61
N VAL A 398 17.18 3.76 29.44
CA VAL A 398 17.90 4.51 30.48
C VAL A 398 18.10 5.91 29.94
N VAL A 399 17.56 6.92 30.66
CA VAL A 399 17.69 8.32 30.25
C VAL A 399 19.12 8.79 30.52
N ASP A 400 19.83 9.21 29.47
CA ASP A 400 21.21 9.66 29.56
C ASP A 400 21.28 11.16 29.87
N THR A 401 20.59 11.98 29.07
CA THR A 401 20.56 13.43 29.23
C THR A 401 19.15 13.98 29.10
N VAL A 402 18.89 15.07 29.87
CA VAL A 402 17.62 15.83 29.79
C VAL A 402 17.98 17.30 29.61
N GLU A 403 17.49 17.91 28.55
CA GLU A 403 17.68 19.33 28.25
C GLU A 403 16.34 20.06 28.08
N ARG A 404 16.23 21.27 28.63
CA ARG A 404 15.04 22.14 28.51
C ARG A 404 13.69 21.42 28.74
N ASN A 405 13.62 20.52 29.75
CA ASN A 405 12.47 19.71 30.10
C ASN A 405 12.10 18.66 29.03
N ARG A 406 13.04 18.23 28.22
CA ARG A 406 12.89 17.16 27.22
C ARG A 406 14.02 16.14 27.42
N ILE A 407 13.72 14.87 27.19
CA ILE A 407 14.74 13.82 27.10
C ILE A 407 15.54 14.07 25.82
N ASP A 408 16.86 14.21 25.95
CA ASP A 408 17.76 14.45 24.83
C ASP A 408 18.35 13.14 24.30
N LYS A 409 19.01 12.35 25.17
CA LYS A 409 19.61 11.06 24.81
C LYS A 409 19.15 9.94 25.72
N VAL A 410 18.97 8.75 25.13
CA VAL A 410 18.49 7.53 25.79
C VAL A 410 19.38 6.36 25.41
N HIS A 411 19.80 5.56 26.39
CA HIS A 411 20.35 4.23 26.14
C HIS A 411 19.23 3.20 26.10
N LEU A 412 19.08 2.53 24.95
CA LEU A 412 18.16 1.41 24.77
C LEU A 412 18.93 0.09 24.88
N TYR A 413 18.44 -0.79 25.75
CA TYR A 413 18.93 -2.17 25.91
C TYR A 413 17.85 -3.16 25.49
N ILE A 414 18.19 -4.07 24.56
CA ILE A 414 17.31 -5.16 24.16
C ILE A 414 17.63 -6.38 25.04
N LEU A 415 16.72 -6.71 25.95
CA LEU A 415 16.84 -7.80 26.89
C LEU A 415 16.50 -9.13 26.21
N ASP A 416 17.12 -10.21 26.66
CA ASP A 416 16.68 -11.55 26.26
C ASP A 416 15.25 -11.81 26.79
N ALA A 417 14.38 -12.38 25.95
CA ALA A 417 13.02 -12.74 26.36
C ALA A 417 13.12 -13.64 27.61
N PRO A 418 12.31 -13.40 28.67
CA PRO A 418 12.33 -14.25 29.84
C PRO A 418 12.04 -15.68 29.41
N GLN A 419 12.99 -16.59 29.65
CA GLN A 419 12.75 -18.03 29.48
C GLN A 419 11.54 -18.38 30.32
N LYS A 420 10.44 -18.80 29.70
CA LYS A 420 9.32 -19.40 30.43
C LYS A 420 9.90 -20.58 31.22
N SER A 421 10.00 -20.42 32.52
CA SER A 421 10.31 -21.52 33.44
C SER A 421 9.23 -22.58 33.23
N GLU A 422 9.63 -23.74 32.70
CA GLU A 422 8.88 -25.00 32.73
C GLU A 422 8.78 -25.52 34.15
N GLU A 423 8.06 -24.82 35.01
CA GLU A 423 7.71 -25.30 36.38
C GLU A 423 6.27 -24.94 36.66
N SER A 424 5.31 -25.71 36.10
CA SER A 424 3.98 -25.96 36.73
C SER A 424 3.09 -26.92 35.93
N GLU A 425 3.62 -28.05 35.48
CA GLU A 425 2.79 -29.21 35.05
C GLU A 425 3.20 -30.49 35.76
N GLN A 426 3.24 -30.47 37.08
CA GLN A 426 3.19 -31.66 37.89
C GLN A 426 2.41 -31.35 39.17
N GLU A 427 1.10 -31.48 39.10
CA GLU A 427 0.23 -31.90 40.24
C GLU A 427 -1.24 -31.69 39.86
N SER A 428 -1.84 -32.71 39.29
CA SER A 428 -3.20 -33.15 39.63
C SER A 428 -3.65 -34.34 38.74
N LYS A 429 -3.18 -35.54 39.03
CA LYS A 429 -4.00 -36.72 38.77
C LYS A 429 -4.87 -36.93 40.01
N PRO A 430 -6.19 -36.96 39.90
CA PRO A 430 -7.00 -37.59 40.92
C PRO A 430 -7.05 -39.10 40.65
N GLU A 431 -6.68 -39.89 41.66
CA GLU A 431 -7.07 -41.28 41.78
C GLU A 431 -8.60 -41.39 41.83
N ARG A 432 -9.19 -42.11 40.90
CA ARG A 432 -10.16 -43.20 41.08
C ARG A 432 -10.72 -43.65 39.72
#